data_6db9b66c0fa0f192c76d2cada96ab39e
#
_entry.id   6db9b66c0fa0f192c76d2cada96ab39e
#
_cell.length_a   1.000
_cell.length_b   1.000
_cell.length_c   1.000
_cell.angle_alpha   90.00
_cell.angle_beta   90.00
_cell.angle_gamma   90.00
#
_symmetry.space_group_name_H-M   'P 1'
#
loop_
_entity.id
_entity.type
_entity.pdbx_description
1 polymer ?
#
loop_
_entity_poly.entity_id
_entity_poly.type
_entity_poly.pdbx_seq_one_letter_code
_entity_poly.pdbx_strand_id
1 'polypeptide(L)'
;MGDGGEKFTCLVTGACGFSGSYMVDILLKKGYNVIATDREDAPRRWLNPEVKFIPSDLTDIKSLEKVMDSVDVIFHPAAVFNYSAPLELLMKVNVNGTKNLLDVAVQKGVKKSVIWSTAGVYDVSKSEGIPITEEGPIGPSNNYEYSKLKQEELAMEYHAAGKINITVIRPAPIYGPRNFYGFANIIFGFAKAPLPIILIPKISNKAVSVHVEDVCEAALFLAQREEANGQIYTIVDDSDYTFSGMVSLIGSLVGKEIVEIPISVNAKVLSFIFVQIARFTSVVKKYFPLILNNPYLEVLKYLEEDTARYIEHSFRFSNAKLKSIGYKLKYPDLRDGLPPTIKWYRDYGYL
;
A
#
# COMPACT_ATOMS: atom_id res chain seq x y z
N MET A 1 -25.75 16.62 -0.69
CA MET A 1 -25.78 17.87 0.09
C MET A 1 -24.33 18.23 0.32
N GLY A 2 -23.88 19.37 -0.19
CA GLY A 2 -22.48 19.78 -0.12
C GLY A 2 -22.11 20.12 1.32
N ASP A 3 -21.10 19.45 1.81
CA ASP A 3 -20.51 19.72 3.11
C ASP A 3 -19.73 21.04 2.99
N GLY A 4 -20.28 22.12 3.56
CA GLY A 4 -19.71 23.47 3.51
C GLY A 4 -18.53 23.68 4.47
N GLY A 5 -17.72 22.64 4.70
CA GLY A 5 -16.49 22.74 5.49
C GLY A 5 -15.41 23.56 4.77
N GLU A 6 -14.58 24.27 5.52
CA GLU A 6 -13.40 24.98 5.02
C GLU A 6 -12.54 24.04 4.15
N LYS A 7 -12.29 24.46 2.90
CA LYS A 7 -11.47 23.68 1.98
C LYS A 7 -10.00 23.90 2.31
N PHE A 8 -9.32 22.85 2.78
CA PHE A 8 -7.89 22.87 3.06
C PHE A 8 -7.07 22.97 1.78
N THR A 9 -5.90 23.59 1.88
CA THR A 9 -4.83 23.38 0.90
C THR A 9 -4.06 22.14 1.31
N CYS A 10 -4.10 21.11 0.47
CA CYS A 10 -3.53 19.80 0.73
C CYS A 10 -2.22 19.61 -0.03
N LEU A 11 -1.17 19.19 0.66
CA LEU A 11 0.05 18.69 0.02
C LEU A 11 -0.01 17.17 -0.04
N VAL A 12 0.19 16.58 -1.23
CA VAL A 12 0.34 15.14 -1.43
C VAL A 12 1.75 14.84 -1.85
N THR A 13 2.52 14.14 -1.02
CA THR A 13 3.87 13.67 -1.37
C THR A 13 3.81 12.32 -2.07
N GLY A 14 4.83 11.96 -2.86
CA GLY A 14 4.77 10.73 -3.65
C GLY A 14 3.59 10.72 -4.61
N ALA A 15 3.20 11.88 -5.10
CA ALA A 15 1.98 12.10 -5.88
C ALA A 15 1.97 11.37 -7.23
N CYS A 16 3.13 11.02 -7.76
CA CYS A 16 3.26 10.24 -9.00
C CYS A 16 3.12 8.73 -8.77
N GLY A 17 3.17 8.29 -7.51
CA GLY A 17 3.03 6.89 -7.11
C GLY A 17 1.56 6.40 -7.13
N PHE A 18 1.39 5.11 -6.80
CA PHE A 18 0.09 4.46 -6.80
C PHE A 18 -0.91 5.17 -5.86
N SER A 19 -0.70 5.13 -4.54
CA SER A 19 -1.61 5.76 -3.58
C SER A 19 -1.64 7.29 -3.70
N GLY A 20 -0.48 7.91 -4.01
CA GLY A 20 -0.38 9.36 -4.15
C GLY A 20 -1.24 9.90 -5.28
N SER A 21 -1.22 9.27 -6.46
CA SER A 21 -2.05 9.70 -7.60
C SER A 21 -3.54 9.54 -7.34
N TYR A 22 -3.95 8.51 -6.59
CA TYR A 22 -5.33 8.35 -6.14
C TYR A 22 -5.75 9.43 -5.13
N MET A 23 -4.86 9.75 -4.17
CA MET A 23 -5.14 10.79 -3.21
C MET A 23 -5.34 12.14 -3.87
N VAL A 24 -4.50 12.47 -4.87
CA VAL A 24 -4.66 13.70 -5.69
C VAL A 24 -6.01 13.73 -6.37
N ASP A 25 -6.42 12.65 -7.05
CA ASP A 25 -7.71 12.60 -7.77
C ASP A 25 -8.90 12.75 -6.82
N ILE A 26 -8.87 12.10 -5.66
CA ILE A 26 -9.95 12.19 -4.66
C ILE A 26 -10.07 13.62 -4.13
N LEU A 27 -8.96 14.27 -3.79
CA LEU A 27 -8.95 15.63 -3.28
C LEU A 27 -9.46 16.62 -4.31
N LEU A 28 -8.99 16.54 -5.57
CA LEU A 28 -9.44 17.39 -6.66
C LEU A 28 -10.95 17.20 -6.93
N LYS A 29 -11.42 15.96 -6.99
CA LYS A 29 -12.85 15.63 -7.18
C LYS A 29 -13.73 16.22 -6.08
N LYS A 30 -13.23 16.31 -4.86
CA LYS A 30 -13.94 16.93 -3.73
C LYS A 30 -13.74 18.45 -3.67
N GLY A 31 -12.95 19.03 -4.59
CA GLY A 31 -12.74 20.46 -4.77
C GLY A 31 -11.79 21.09 -3.76
N TYR A 32 -10.84 20.31 -3.22
CA TYR A 32 -9.73 20.85 -2.41
C TYR A 32 -8.68 21.54 -3.28
N ASN A 33 -7.93 22.46 -2.70
CA ASN A 33 -6.71 22.97 -3.30
C ASN A 33 -5.61 21.93 -3.11
N VAL A 34 -4.99 21.45 -4.19
CA VAL A 34 -4.00 20.36 -4.12
C VAL A 34 -2.66 20.81 -4.69
N ILE A 35 -1.62 20.63 -3.89
CA ILE A 35 -0.23 20.68 -4.33
C ILE A 35 0.26 19.24 -4.36
N ALA A 36 0.61 18.76 -5.54
CA ALA A 36 1.20 17.45 -5.74
C ALA A 36 2.72 17.57 -5.78
N THR A 37 3.43 16.71 -5.08
CA THR A 37 4.89 16.70 -5.12
C THR A 37 5.45 15.28 -5.18
N ASP A 38 6.51 15.15 -5.94
CA ASP A 38 7.34 13.96 -6.08
C ASP A 38 8.71 14.40 -6.59
N ARG A 39 9.67 13.49 -6.74
CA ARG A 39 10.95 13.79 -7.35
C ARG A 39 10.74 14.27 -8.79
N GLU A 40 11.65 15.12 -9.27
CA GLU A 40 11.59 15.66 -10.64
C GLU A 40 11.58 14.56 -11.72
N ASP A 41 12.33 13.47 -11.48
CA ASP A 41 12.44 12.32 -12.38
C ASP A 41 11.31 11.28 -12.22
N ALA A 42 10.35 11.49 -11.32
CA ALA A 42 9.24 10.57 -11.10
C ALA A 42 8.31 10.52 -12.32
N PRO A 43 7.95 9.32 -12.83
CA PRO A 43 7.03 9.18 -13.94
C PRO A 43 5.64 9.72 -13.61
N ARG A 44 5.17 10.75 -14.31
CA ARG A 44 3.88 11.43 -14.06
C ARG A 44 2.70 10.75 -14.79
N ARG A 45 2.83 9.48 -15.14
CA ARG A 45 1.86 8.75 -15.98
C ARG A 45 0.43 8.80 -15.45
N TRP A 46 0.25 8.73 -14.13
CA TRP A 46 -1.05 8.66 -13.49
C TRP A 46 -1.41 9.93 -12.72
N LEU A 47 -0.53 10.91 -12.73
CA LEU A 47 -0.80 12.18 -12.08
C LEU A 47 -1.82 12.96 -12.90
N ASN A 48 -2.84 13.49 -12.22
CA ASN A 48 -3.85 14.33 -12.84
C ASN A 48 -3.17 15.57 -13.47
N PRO A 49 -3.36 15.85 -14.77
CA PRO A 49 -2.70 16.96 -15.45
C PRO A 49 -3.13 18.33 -14.96
N GLU A 50 -4.29 18.44 -14.30
CA GLU A 50 -4.82 19.71 -13.76
C GLU A 50 -4.24 20.07 -12.39
N VAL A 51 -3.53 19.13 -11.72
CA VAL A 51 -2.98 19.41 -10.39
C VAL A 51 -1.76 20.31 -10.48
N LYS A 52 -1.63 21.23 -9.55
CA LYS A 52 -0.40 21.99 -9.34
C LYS A 52 0.71 21.04 -8.87
N PHE A 53 1.65 20.72 -9.77
CA PHE A 53 2.80 19.89 -9.44
C PHE A 53 4.04 20.77 -9.20
N ILE A 54 4.69 20.55 -8.05
CA ILE A 54 5.95 21.19 -7.70
C ILE A 54 6.93 20.08 -7.29
N PRO A 55 8.05 19.87 -8.02
CA PRO A 55 8.98 18.81 -7.68
C PRO A 55 9.69 19.07 -6.36
N SER A 56 9.85 18.01 -5.54
CA SER A 56 10.70 18.05 -4.35
C SER A 56 11.26 16.67 -4.01
N ASP A 57 12.40 16.64 -3.34
CA ASP A 57 13.00 15.45 -2.77
C ASP A 57 12.92 15.53 -1.24
N LEU A 58 12.41 14.47 -0.58
CA LEU A 58 12.33 14.39 0.88
C LEU A 58 13.72 14.57 1.56
N THR A 59 14.78 14.28 0.85
CA THR A 59 16.16 14.44 1.36
C THR A 59 16.74 15.85 1.17
N ASP A 60 15.99 16.74 0.49
CA ASP A 60 16.39 18.15 0.24
C ASP A 60 15.40 19.13 0.89
N ILE A 61 15.77 19.66 2.05
CA ILE A 61 14.97 20.61 2.83
C ILE A 61 14.57 21.83 2.00
N LYS A 62 15.48 22.37 1.17
CA LYS A 62 15.19 23.56 0.36
C LYS A 62 14.11 23.30 -0.69
N SER A 63 14.05 22.08 -1.22
CA SER A 63 12.99 21.69 -2.15
C SER A 63 11.64 21.55 -1.43
N LEU A 64 11.63 21.07 -0.19
CA LEU A 64 10.42 20.94 0.65
C LEU A 64 9.87 22.32 1.05
N GLU A 65 10.71 23.30 1.34
CA GLU A 65 10.27 24.66 1.64
C GLU A 65 9.44 25.28 0.51
N LYS A 66 9.77 24.97 -0.76
CA LYS A 66 9.05 25.49 -1.94
C LYS A 66 7.63 24.96 -2.09
N VAL A 67 7.35 23.76 -1.57
CA VAL A 67 6.05 23.10 -1.73
C VAL A 67 5.13 23.34 -0.54
N MET A 68 5.65 23.91 0.55
CA MET A 68 4.94 23.97 1.84
C MET A 68 4.17 25.27 2.07
N ASP A 69 4.26 26.25 1.17
CA ASP A 69 3.60 27.55 1.36
C ASP A 69 2.07 27.40 1.29
N SER A 70 1.39 27.89 2.33
CA SER A 70 -0.07 27.86 2.49
C SER A 70 -0.67 26.45 2.55
N VAL A 71 0.10 25.44 2.96
CA VAL A 71 -0.39 24.08 3.18
C VAL A 71 -1.04 23.97 4.55
N ASP A 72 -2.27 23.46 4.61
CA ASP A 72 -2.98 23.16 5.86
C ASP A 72 -2.79 21.71 6.30
N VAL A 73 -2.84 20.77 5.36
CA VAL A 73 -2.81 19.33 5.62
C VAL A 73 -1.84 18.61 4.65
N ILE A 74 -1.03 17.72 5.19
CA ILE A 74 -0.14 16.87 4.41
C ILE A 74 -0.69 15.44 4.38
N PHE A 75 -0.82 14.87 3.19
CA PHE A 75 -0.98 13.45 2.96
C PHE A 75 0.36 12.88 2.51
N HIS A 76 0.93 11.96 3.30
CA HIS A 76 2.31 11.50 3.11
C HIS A 76 2.41 10.00 2.76
N PRO A 77 2.02 9.58 1.53
CA PRO A 77 2.27 8.24 1.03
C PRO A 77 3.69 8.03 0.48
N ALA A 78 4.51 9.10 0.32
CA ALA A 78 5.86 8.99 -0.21
C ALA A 78 6.74 8.07 0.65
N ALA A 79 7.31 7.05 0.01
CA ALA A 79 8.29 6.16 0.60
C ALA A 79 9.06 5.42 -0.50
N VAL A 80 10.26 4.97 -0.19
CA VAL A 80 10.89 3.90 -0.96
C VAL A 80 10.20 2.59 -0.57
N PHE A 81 9.39 2.05 -1.48
CA PHE A 81 8.75 0.74 -1.34
C PHE A 81 9.60 -0.30 -2.07
N ASN A 82 10.49 -0.95 -1.34
CA ASN A 82 11.33 -2.04 -1.86
C ASN A 82 11.82 -2.89 -0.68
N TYR A 83 11.34 -4.10 -0.57
CA TYR A 83 11.71 -5.04 0.50
C TYR A 83 13.19 -5.46 0.45
N SER A 84 13.79 -5.44 -0.74
CA SER A 84 15.21 -5.79 -0.94
C SER A 84 16.16 -4.59 -0.84
N ALA A 85 15.65 -3.39 -0.56
CA ALA A 85 16.48 -2.20 -0.46
C ALA A 85 17.38 -2.25 0.80
N PRO A 86 18.61 -1.70 0.71
CA PRO A 86 19.47 -1.54 1.88
C PRO A 86 18.77 -0.68 2.95
N LEU A 87 18.92 -1.09 4.22
CA LEU A 87 18.32 -0.36 5.35
C LEU A 87 18.72 1.11 5.38
N GLU A 88 19.98 1.41 5.05
CA GLU A 88 20.49 2.79 5.01
C GLU A 88 19.67 3.68 4.06
N LEU A 89 19.35 3.19 2.84
CA LEU A 89 18.51 3.93 1.89
C LEU A 89 17.10 4.14 2.43
N LEU A 90 16.51 3.10 3.00
CA LEU A 90 15.17 3.16 3.59
C LEU A 90 15.11 4.14 4.77
N MET A 91 16.11 4.12 5.65
CA MET A 91 16.20 5.07 6.77
C MET A 91 16.42 6.50 6.27
N LYS A 92 17.26 6.70 5.26
CA LYS A 92 17.52 8.01 4.67
C LYS A 92 16.24 8.64 4.10
N VAL A 93 15.47 7.88 3.35
CA VAL A 93 14.29 8.43 2.65
C VAL A 93 13.03 8.35 3.51
N ASN A 94 12.71 7.17 4.05
CA ASN A 94 11.44 6.97 4.75
C ASN A 94 11.43 7.64 6.13
N VAL A 95 12.56 7.64 6.84
CA VAL A 95 12.64 8.21 8.20
C VAL A 95 13.18 9.63 8.18
N ASN A 96 14.42 9.84 7.70
CA ASN A 96 15.01 11.17 7.70
C ASN A 96 14.30 12.11 6.72
N GLY A 97 13.82 11.59 5.58
CA GLY A 97 12.98 12.36 4.66
C GLY A 97 11.68 12.82 5.29
N THR A 98 11.01 11.95 6.07
CA THR A 98 9.82 12.34 6.84
C THR A 98 10.16 13.36 7.92
N LYS A 99 11.32 13.21 8.59
CA LYS A 99 11.79 14.22 9.54
C LYS A 99 11.92 15.59 8.88
N ASN A 100 12.59 15.66 7.74
CA ASN A 100 12.76 16.92 7.00
C ASN A 100 11.40 17.52 6.60
N LEU A 101 10.47 16.69 6.12
CA LEU A 101 9.11 17.12 5.77
C LEU A 101 8.40 17.73 6.97
N LEU A 102 8.44 17.05 8.13
CA LEU A 102 7.78 17.52 9.35
C LEU A 102 8.46 18.75 9.96
N ASP A 103 9.80 18.87 9.90
CA ASP A 103 10.50 20.07 10.33
C ASP A 103 10.05 21.30 9.53
N VAL A 104 9.98 21.18 8.20
CA VAL A 104 9.50 22.27 7.33
C VAL A 104 8.01 22.54 7.57
N ALA A 105 7.20 21.51 7.74
CA ALA A 105 5.78 21.62 8.04
C ALA A 105 5.52 22.44 9.33
N VAL A 106 6.27 22.15 10.39
CA VAL A 106 6.21 22.89 11.66
C VAL A 106 6.61 24.35 11.47
N GLN A 107 7.72 24.61 10.76
CA GLN A 107 8.18 25.99 10.49
C GLN A 107 7.17 26.81 9.69
N LYS A 108 6.40 26.17 8.80
CA LYS A 108 5.39 26.79 7.94
C LYS A 108 3.98 26.82 8.57
N GLY A 109 3.82 26.25 9.78
CA GLY A 109 2.55 26.28 10.51
C GLY A 109 1.50 25.31 9.97
N VAL A 110 1.92 24.21 9.32
CA VAL A 110 1.01 23.14 8.87
C VAL A 110 0.29 22.54 10.06
N LYS A 111 -1.02 22.39 9.98
CA LYS A 111 -1.87 21.99 11.11
C LYS A 111 -1.83 20.47 11.35
N LYS A 112 -1.77 19.65 10.27
CA LYS A 112 -1.94 18.20 10.37
C LYS A 112 -1.19 17.46 9.27
N SER A 113 -0.70 16.26 9.59
CA SER A 113 -0.18 15.32 8.61
C SER A 113 -0.76 13.92 8.81
N VAL A 114 -1.19 13.28 7.72
CA VAL A 114 -1.57 11.87 7.67
C VAL A 114 -0.42 11.08 7.07
N ILE A 115 0.12 10.17 7.85
CA ILE A 115 1.30 9.37 7.51
C ILE A 115 0.87 7.97 7.08
N TRP A 116 1.28 7.53 5.89
CA TRP A 116 1.13 6.15 5.45
C TRP A 116 2.23 5.29 6.09
N SER A 117 1.85 4.42 7.01
CA SER A 117 2.64 3.28 7.49
C SER A 117 2.26 2.02 6.72
N THR A 118 2.26 0.86 7.34
CA THR A 118 1.85 -0.43 6.79
C THR A 118 1.40 -1.38 7.90
N ALA A 119 0.42 -2.22 7.63
CA ALA A 119 0.07 -3.33 8.54
C ALA A 119 1.19 -4.39 8.65
N GLY A 120 2.20 -4.34 7.78
CA GLY A 120 3.40 -5.18 7.87
C GLY A 120 4.25 -4.94 9.12
N VAL A 121 4.03 -3.86 9.88
CA VAL A 121 4.72 -3.62 11.16
C VAL A 121 4.27 -4.57 12.27
N TYR A 122 3.11 -5.22 12.11
CA TYR A 122 2.61 -6.18 13.10
C TYR A 122 3.34 -7.52 13.04
N ASP A 123 3.55 -8.12 14.20
CA ASP A 123 4.01 -9.51 14.34
C ASP A 123 2.83 -10.48 14.19
N VAL A 124 2.55 -10.86 12.96
CA VAL A 124 1.44 -11.77 12.64
C VAL A 124 1.61 -13.18 13.22
N SER A 125 2.84 -13.57 13.59
CA SER A 125 3.10 -14.88 14.20
C SER A 125 2.55 -14.99 15.61
N LYS A 126 2.25 -13.86 16.25
CA LYS A 126 1.72 -13.76 17.62
C LYS A 126 0.21 -13.49 17.67
N SER A 127 -0.49 -13.53 16.53
CA SER A 127 -1.92 -13.19 16.48
C SER A 127 -2.85 -14.28 17.06
N GLU A 128 -2.37 -15.51 17.23
CA GLU A 128 -3.16 -16.66 17.71
C GLU A 128 -4.52 -16.83 17.02
N GLY A 129 -4.63 -16.36 15.76
CA GLY A 129 -5.86 -16.40 14.98
C GLY A 129 -6.89 -15.30 15.30
N ILE A 130 -6.61 -14.43 16.25
CA ILE A 130 -7.45 -13.27 16.57
C ILE A 130 -7.06 -12.10 15.66
N PRO A 131 -8.01 -11.29 15.14
CA PRO A 131 -7.66 -10.11 14.37
C PRO A 131 -6.81 -9.12 15.17
N ILE A 132 -5.66 -8.74 14.63
CA ILE A 132 -4.73 -7.80 15.27
C ILE A 132 -5.34 -6.39 15.21
N THR A 133 -5.43 -5.75 16.36
CA THR A 133 -5.81 -4.34 16.52
C THR A 133 -4.58 -3.44 16.49
N GLU A 134 -4.78 -2.13 16.62
CA GLU A 134 -3.71 -1.14 16.64
C GLU A 134 -2.74 -1.31 17.82
N GLU A 135 -3.20 -1.91 18.92
CA GLU A 135 -2.43 -2.24 20.14
C GLU A 135 -1.76 -3.62 20.04
N GLY A 136 -1.92 -4.32 18.92
CA GLY A 136 -1.38 -5.66 18.71
C GLY A 136 0.15 -5.70 18.68
N PRO A 137 0.72 -6.91 18.72
CA PRO A 137 2.17 -7.07 18.79
C PRO A 137 2.88 -6.47 17.57
N ILE A 138 3.95 -5.73 17.81
CA ILE A 138 4.81 -5.14 16.78
C ILE A 138 6.03 -6.03 16.56
N GLY A 139 6.34 -6.31 15.28
CA GLY A 139 7.48 -7.14 14.89
C GLY A 139 7.71 -7.10 13.38
N PRO A 140 8.29 -5.99 12.85
CA PRO A 140 8.60 -5.88 11.43
C PRO A 140 9.57 -6.97 11.01
N SER A 141 9.31 -7.64 9.89
CA SER A 141 10.05 -8.83 9.45
C SER A 141 11.12 -8.53 8.38
N ASN A 142 11.16 -7.31 7.88
CA ASN A 142 12.14 -6.87 6.88
C ASN A 142 12.51 -5.39 7.04
N ASN A 143 13.53 -4.96 6.31
CA ASN A 143 14.06 -3.59 6.38
C ASN A 143 13.01 -2.51 6.05
N TYR A 144 12.14 -2.78 5.07
CA TYR A 144 11.10 -1.83 4.69
C TYR A 144 10.10 -1.62 5.84
N GLU A 145 9.56 -2.69 6.39
CA GLU A 145 8.62 -2.63 7.52
C GLU A 145 9.27 -1.99 8.75
N TYR A 146 10.53 -2.29 9.02
CA TYR A 146 11.30 -1.64 10.07
C TYR A 146 11.42 -0.14 9.83
N SER A 147 11.73 0.30 8.61
CA SER A 147 11.81 1.72 8.28
C SER A 147 10.46 2.43 8.42
N LYS A 148 9.35 1.76 8.08
CA LYS A 148 7.99 2.30 8.25
C LYS A 148 7.60 2.43 9.71
N LEU A 149 7.98 1.46 10.56
CA LEU A 149 7.81 1.56 12.00
C LEU A 149 8.59 2.77 12.56
N LYS A 150 9.85 2.94 12.15
CA LYS A 150 10.66 4.09 12.60
C LYS A 150 10.14 5.44 12.09
N GLN A 151 9.57 5.48 10.88
CA GLN A 151 8.86 6.65 10.37
C GLN A 151 7.64 7.00 11.23
N GLU A 152 6.86 6.00 11.60
CA GLU A 152 5.68 6.12 12.44
C GLU A 152 6.03 6.63 13.84
N GLU A 153 7.02 6.00 14.50
CA GLU A 153 7.53 6.41 15.81
C GLU A 153 7.98 7.87 15.79
N LEU A 154 8.80 8.26 14.81
CA LEU A 154 9.26 9.63 14.62
C LEU A 154 8.08 10.62 14.45
N ALA A 155 7.10 10.29 13.62
CA ALA A 155 5.96 11.17 13.40
C ALA A 155 5.13 11.36 14.70
N MET A 156 4.94 10.29 15.46
CA MET A 156 4.24 10.34 16.73
C MET A 156 4.99 11.15 17.80
N GLU A 157 6.34 11.19 17.77
CA GLU A 157 7.13 12.07 18.62
C GLU A 157 6.83 13.56 18.33
N TYR A 158 6.64 13.95 17.05
CA TYR A 158 6.25 15.32 16.69
C TYR A 158 4.88 15.68 17.25
N HIS A 159 3.93 14.74 17.22
CA HIS A 159 2.62 14.94 17.82
C HIS A 159 2.69 15.07 19.33
N ALA A 160 3.39 14.14 20.01
CA ALA A 160 3.54 14.15 21.46
C ALA A 160 4.24 15.42 21.98
N ALA A 161 5.13 16.01 21.16
CA ALA A 161 5.77 17.29 21.46
C ALA A 161 4.90 18.52 21.16
N GLY A 162 3.63 18.32 20.73
CA GLY A 162 2.69 19.41 20.39
C GLY A 162 3.09 20.23 19.17
N LYS A 163 3.98 19.71 18.30
CA LYS A 163 4.52 20.45 17.15
C LYS A 163 3.57 20.48 15.95
N ILE A 164 2.91 19.35 15.69
CA ILE A 164 1.96 19.17 14.58
C ILE A 164 1.03 18.00 14.90
N ASN A 165 -0.24 18.07 14.47
CA ASN A 165 -1.14 16.94 14.61
C ASN A 165 -0.79 15.83 13.61
N ILE A 166 -0.61 14.61 14.12
CA ILE A 166 -0.30 13.43 13.32
C ILE A 166 -1.43 12.42 13.42
N THR A 167 -1.79 11.83 12.30
CA THR A 167 -2.56 10.60 12.22
C THR A 167 -1.76 9.59 11.41
N VAL A 168 -1.63 8.36 11.90
CA VAL A 168 -0.95 7.29 11.17
C VAL A 168 -1.99 6.31 10.65
N ILE A 169 -1.85 5.88 9.41
CA ILE A 169 -2.62 4.78 8.86
C ILE A 169 -1.70 3.58 8.57
N ARG A 170 -2.17 2.37 8.93
CA ARG A 170 -1.52 1.08 8.65
C ARG A 170 -2.36 0.29 7.65
N PRO A 171 -2.24 0.55 6.34
CA PRO A 171 -2.99 -0.20 5.36
C PRO A 171 -2.51 -1.65 5.27
N ALA A 172 -3.46 -2.59 5.10
CA ALA A 172 -3.20 -3.92 4.59
C ALA A 172 -2.65 -3.84 3.15
N PRO A 173 -2.21 -4.96 2.52
CA PRO A 173 -1.78 -4.94 1.13
C PRO A 173 -2.81 -4.26 0.23
N ILE A 174 -2.38 -3.15 -0.38
CA ILE A 174 -3.26 -2.30 -1.17
C ILE A 174 -3.39 -2.86 -2.58
N TYR A 175 -4.62 -2.98 -3.09
CA TYR A 175 -4.90 -3.30 -4.49
C TYR A 175 -5.77 -2.23 -5.14
N GLY A 176 -5.87 -2.28 -6.46
CA GLY A 176 -6.69 -1.35 -7.23
C GLY A 176 -6.05 -0.98 -8.56
N PRO A 177 -6.75 -0.23 -9.42
CA PRO A 177 -6.18 0.29 -10.65
C PRO A 177 -4.88 1.08 -10.41
N ARG A 178 -3.94 1.09 -11.38
CA ARG A 178 -2.59 1.71 -11.28
C ARG A 178 -1.60 0.99 -10.35
N ASN A 179 -1.98 -0.12 -9.74
CA ASN A 179 -1.04 -0.95 -8.99
C ASN A 179 -0.30 -1.90 -9.94
N PHE A 180 1.03 -1.97 -9.89
CA PHE A 180 1.88 -2.84 -10.70
C PHE A 180 2.89 -3.64 -9.87
N TYR A 181 2.66 -3.79 -8.57
CA TYR A 181 3.52 -4.52 -7.64
C TYR A 181 2.70 -5.18 -6.52
N GLY A 182 3.34 -6.05 -5.75
CA GLY A 182 2.70 -6.72 -4.62
C GLY A 182 1.43 -7.47 -5.03
N PHE A 183 0.27 -7.05 -4.54
CA PHE A 183 -1.01 -7.72 -4.84
C PHE A 183 -1.30 -7.83 -6.34
N ALA A 184 -0.95 -6.81 -7.14
CA ALA A 184 -1.17 -6.84 -8.59
C ALA A 184 -0.37 -7.95 -9.28
N ASN A 185 0.80 -8.33 -8.77
CA ASN A 185 1.58 -9.42 -9.33
C ASN A 185 0.87 -10.77 -9.20
N ILE A 186 0.03 -10.96 -8.19
CA ILE A 186 -0.84 -12.14 -8.08
C ILE A 186 -1.85 -12.14 -9.24
N ILE A 187 -2.50 -11.02 -9.51
CA ILE A 187 -3.45 -10.87 -10.62
C ILE A 187 -2.75 -11.16 -11.95
N PHE A 188 -1.62 -10.49 -12.22
CA PHE A 188 -0.88 -10.67 -13.47
C PHE A 188 -0.32 -12.10 -13.61
N GLY A 189 0.18 -12.70 -12.53
CA GLY A 189 0.69 -14.05 -12.53
C GLY A 189 -0.38 -15.05 -13.00
N PHE A 190 -1.59 -14.98 -12.44
CA PHE A 190 -2.69 -15.85 -12.89
C PHE A 190 -3.17 -15.50 -14.29
N ALA A 191 -3.33 -14.22 -14.63
CA ALA A 191 -3.80 -13.82 -15.96
C ALA A 191 -2.85 -14.25 -17.08
N LYS A 192 -1.52 -14.17 -16.85
CA LYS A 192 -0.47 -14.54 -17.82
C LYS A 192 -0.05 -16.02 -17.75
N ALA A 193 -0.65 -16.81 -16.86
CA ALA A 193 -0.40 -18.23 -16.83
C ALA A 193 -0.83 -18.88 -18.17
N PRO A 194 -0.01 -19.77 -18.76
CA PRO A 194 -0.26 -20.31 -20.11
C PRO A 194 -1.43 -21.30 -20.15
N LEU A 195 -1.74 -21.95 -19.03
CA LEU A 195 -2.80 -22.94 -18.94
C LEU A 195 -4.11 -22.35 -18.43
N PRO A 196 -5.26 -22.82 -18.91
CA PRO A 196 -6.57 -22.39 -18.43
C PRO A 196 -6.91 -22.94 -17.04
N ILE A 197 -6.33 -24.09 -16.66
CA ILE A 197 -6.50 -24.74 -15.37
C ILE A 197 -5.17 -24.71 -14.62
N ILE A 198 -5.19 -24.24 -13.38
CA ILE A 198 -4.02 -24.12 -12.53
C ILE A 198 -4.26 -24.90 -11.25
N LEU A 199 -3.38 -25.86 -10.98
CA LEU A 199 -3.43 -26.66 -9.76
C LEU A 199 -2.62 -25.98 -8.66
N ILE A 200 -3.24 -25.79 -7.50
CA ILE A 200 -2.57 -25.25 -6.32
C ILE A 200 -2.78 -26.17 -5.10
N PRO A 201 -1.83 -26.28 -4.19
CA PRO A 201 -2.09 -26.94 -2.91
C PRO A 201 -3.08 -26.09 -2.10
N LYS A 202 -3.86 -26.74 -1.24
CA LYS A 202 -4.77 -26.04 -0.34
C LYS A 202 -4.00 -25.22 0.69
N ILE A 203 -4.14 -23.89 0.67
CA ILE A 203 -3.50 -22.97 1.62
C ILE A 203 -4.62 -22.28 2.41
N SER A 204 -4.80 -22.71 3.66
CA SER A 204 -5.87 -22.26 4.55
C SER A 204 -5.53 -20.96 5.31
N ASN A 205 -4.31 -20.47 5.18
CA ASN A 205 -3.89 -19.19 5.78
C ASN A 205 -4.75 -18.05 5.26
N LYS A 206 -5.14 -17.14 6.14
CA LYS A 206 -5.95 -15.98 5.77
C LYS A 206 -5.13 -14.96 5.01
N ALA A 207 -5.73 -14.41 3.96
CA ALA A 207 -5.20 -13.31 3.17
C ALA A 207 -6.06 -12.06 3.41
N VAL A 208 -5.40 -10.92 3.47
CA VAL A 208 -6.03 -9.61 3.70
C VAL A 208 -5.65 -8.63 2.61
N SER A 209 -6.51 -7.65 2.40
CA SER A 209 -6.27 -6.60 1.42
C SER A 209 -7.07 -5.35 1.76
N VAL A 210 -6.87 -4.30 0.97
CA VAL A 210 -7.72 -3.13 0.98
C VAL A 210 -7.66 -2.42 -0.37
N HIS A 211 -8.79 -1.92 -0.86
CA HIS A 211 -8.81 -1.15 -2.09
C HIS A 211 -8.17 0.23 -1.90
N VAL A 212 -7.39 0.70 -2.89
CA VAL A 212 -6.66 1.97 -2.81
C VAL A 212 -7.58 3.18 -2.55
N GLU A 213 -8.78 3.15 -3.11
CA GLU A 213 -9.77 4.22 -2.91
C GLU A 213 -10.21 4.28 -1.44
N ASP A 214 -10.40 3.14 -0.77
CA ASP A 214 -10.72 3.10 0.66
C ASP A 214 -9.56 3.60 1.54
N VAL A 215 -8.32 3.31 1.17
CA VAL A 215 -7.15 3.85 1.89
C VAL A 215 -7.12 5.37 1.81
N CYS A 216 -7.31 5.93 0.62
CA CYS A 216 -7.24 7.38 0.40
C CYS A 216 -8.46 8.11 0.98
N GLU A 217 -9.67 7.56 0.84
CA GLU A 217 -10.88 8.12 1.45
C GLU A 217 -10.83 8.04 2.98
N ALA A 218 -10.30 6.95 3.56
CA ALA A 218 -10.08 6.84 5.00
C ALA A 218 -9.07 7.88 5.49
N ALA A 219 -7.98 8.11 4.75
CA ALA A 219 -7.00 9.12 5.09
C ALA A 219 -7.61 10.53 5.10
N LEU A 220 -8.44 10.87 4.10
CA LEU A 220 -9.16 12.14 4.06
C LEU A 220 -10.18 12.26 5.21
N PHE A 221 -10.95 11.19 5.46
CA PHE A 221 -11.90 11.11 6.55
C PHE A 221 -11.23 11.37 7.91
N LEU A 222 -10.06 10.79 8.14
CA LEU A 222 -9.26 10.96 9.36
C LEU A 222 -8.62 12.36 9.45
N ALA A 223 -8.23 12.93 8.31
CA ALA A 223 -7.67 14.29 8.28
C ALA A 223 -8.65 15.33 8.79
N GLN A 224 -9.96 15.12 8.59
CA GLN A 224 -11.03 16.03 8.97
C GLN A 224 -11.49 15.89 10.44
N ARG A 225 -10.88 14.99 11.23
CA ARG A 225 -11.32 14.64 12.59
C ARG A 225 -10.26 14.95 13.64
N GLU A 226 -10.68 15.64 14.68
CA GLU A 226 -9.79 15.94 15.81
C GLU A 226 -9.47 14.68 16.64
N GLU A 227 -10.47 13.79 16.79
CA GLU A 227 -10.30 12.52 17.50
C GLU A 227 -9.27 11.59 16.84
N ALA A 228 -8.90 11.84 15.57
CA ALA A 228 -7.87 11.09 14.89
C ALA A 228 -6.44 11.64 15.17
N ASN A 229 -6.31 12.79 15.80
CA ASN A 229 -5.01 13.35 16.14
C ASN A 229 -4.30 12.49 17.19
N GLY A 230 -3.04 12.15 16.93
CA GLY A 230 -2.25 11.28 17.79
C GLY A 230 -2.69 9.80 17.74
N GLN A 231 -3.47 9.41 16.75
CA GLN A 231 -4.00 8.04 16.64
C GLN A 231 -3.43 7.29 15.45
N ILE A 232 -3.43 5.97 15.60
CA ILE A 232 -3.08 5.00 14.55
C ILE A 232 -4.36 4.27 14.16
N TYR A 233 -4.55 4.03 12.86
CA TYR A 233 -5.68 3.29 12.33
C TYR A 233 -5.23 2.22 11.33
N THR A 234 -5.66 0.99 11.53
CA THR A 234 -5.50 -0.09 10.57
C THR A 234 -6.58 0.01 9.49
N ILE A 235 -6.15 0.01 8.22
CA ILE A 235 -7.05 0.10 7.08
C ILE A 235 -7.03 -1.24 6.35
N VAL A 236 -8.12 -2.00 6.49
CA VAL A 236 -8.29 -3.33 5.91
C VAL A 236 -9.77 -3.50 5.51
N ASP A 237 -10.05 -4.27 4.46
CA ASP A 237 -11.41 -4.62 4.09
C ASP A 237 -12.02 -5.67 5.04
N ASP A 238 -13.28 -6.07 4.79
CA ASP A 238 -14.00 -7.06 5.61
C ASP A 238 -13.89 -8.47 5.04
N SER A 239 -13.08 -8.67 4.02
CA SER A 239 -12.89 -9.97 3.39
C SER A 239 -12.33 -11.00 4.37
N ASP A 240 -12.89 -12.21 4.36
CA ASP A 240 -12.40 -13.34 5.16
C ASP A 240 -11.99 -14.53 4.28
N TYR A 241 -11.15 -14.27 3.28
CA TYR A 241 -10.65 -15.30 2.38
C TYR A 241 -9.44 -16.03 2.97
N THR A 242 -9.35 -17.34 2.67
CA THR A 242 -8.06 -18.02 2.67
C THR A 242 -7.25 -17.58 1.45
N PHE A 243 -5.94 -17.80 1.47
CA PHE A 243 -5.11 -17.54 0.29
C PHE A 243 -5.62 -18.30 -0.94
N SER A 244 -5.95 -19.59 -0.79
CA SER A 244 -6.55 -20.37 -1.88
C SER A 244 -7.87 -19.77 -2.37
N GLY A 245 -8.76 -19.34 -1.46
CA GLY A 245 -10.03 -18.71 -1.82
C GLY A 245 -9.85 -17.39 -2.55
N MET A 246 -8.88 -16.57 -2.13
CA MET A 246 -8.54 -15.32 -2.79
C MET A 246 -8.02 -15.56 -4.22
N VAL A 247 -7.07 -16.49 -4.40
CA VAL A 247 -6.54 -16.76 -5.74
C VAL A 247 -7.57 -17.44 -6.64
N SER A 248 -8.49 -18.24 -6.09
CA SER A 248 -9.61 -18.81 -6.86
C SER A 248 -10.55 -17.72 -7.37
N LEU A 249 -10.85 -16.72 -6.54
CA LEU A 249 -11.62 -15.55 -6.97
C LEU A 249 -10.89 -14.76 -8.07
N ILE A 250 -9.61 -14.48 -7.89
CA ILE A 250 -8.79 -13.79 -8.91
C ILE A 250 -8.76 -14.61 -10.21
N GLY A 251 -8.50 -15.93 -10.11
CA GLY A 251 -8.48 -16.83 -11.27
C GLY A 251 -9.77 -16.75 -12.08
N SER A 252 -10.92 -16.87 -11.43
CA SER A 252 -12.23 -16.80 -12.10
C SER A 252 -12.42 -15.47 -12.84
N LEU A 253 -11.99 -14.35 -12.27
CA LEU A 253 -12.11 -13.02 -12.87
C LEU A 253 -11.17 -12.81 -14.07
N VAL A 254 -10.01 -13.50 -14.10
CA VAL A 254 -9.06 -13.43 -15.23
C VAL A 254 -9.24 -14.57 -16.23
N GLY A 255 -10.28 -15.41 -16.07
CA GLY A 255 -10.61 -16.49 -17.00
C GLY A 255 -9.77 -17.75 -16.79
N LYS A 256 -9.34 -18.03 -15.55
CA LYS A 256 -8.60 -19.24 -15.16
C LYS A 256 -9.39 -20.04 -14.15
N GLU A 257 -9.35 -21.36 -14.27
CA GLU A 257 -9.87 -22.28 -13.26
C GLU A 257 -8.75 -22.65 -12.27
N ILE A 258 -8.97 -22.37 -11.00
CA ILE A 258 -8.04 -22.74 -9.93
C ILE A 258 -8.60 -23.99 -9.24
N VAL A 259 -7.86 -25.07 -9.32
CA VAL A 259 -8.23 -26.35 -8.70
C VAL A 259 -7.33 -26.60 -7.50
N GLU A 260 -7.94 -26.66 -6.33
CA GLU A 260 -7.22 -27.06 -5.11
C GLU A 260 -6.99 -28.56 -5.10
N ILE A 261 -5.73 -28.97 -5.03
CA ILE A 261 -5.37 -30.38 -4.86
C ILE A 261 -5.25 -30.71 -3.36
N PRO A 262 -5.78 -31.87 -2.91
CA PRO A 262 -5.79 -32.23 -1.50
C PRO A 262 -4.41 -32.76 -1.01
N ILE A 263 -3.35 -32.05 -1.37
CA ILE A 263 -2.00 -32.33 -0.91
C ILE A 263 -1.72 -31.41 0.27
N SER A 264 -1.54 -32.01 1.45
CA SER A 264 -1.06 -31.30 2.62
C SER A 264 0.45 -31.09 2.50
N VAL A 265 0.85 -29.91 2.10
CA VAL A 265 2.26 -29.51 2.09
C VAL A 265 2.50 -28.61 3.30
N ASN A 266 3.62 -28.85 4.00
CA ASN A 266 4.03 -27.95 5.08
C ASN A 266 4.21 -26.53 4.51
N ALA A 267 3.50 -25.55 5.06
CA ALA A 267 3.49 -24.17 4.57
C ALA A 267 4.91 -23.56 4.52
N LYS A 268 5.79 -23.89 5.48
CA LYS A 268 7.18 -23.41 5.49
C LYS A 268 7.99 -24.02 4.35
N VAL A 269 7.80 -25.31 4.04
CA VAL A 269 8.48 -25.96 2.90
C VAL A 269 8.01 -25.37 1.59
N LEU A 270 6.69 -25.17 1.44
CA LEU A 270 6.12 -24.56 0.25
C LEU A 270 6.60 -23.13 0.06
N SER A 271 6.59 -22.33 1.12
CA SER A 271 7.12 -20.97 1.14
C SER A 271 8.60 -20.93 0.74
N PHE A 272 9.41 -21.82 1.34
CA PHE A 272 10.85 -21.93 0.99
C PHE A 272 11.05 -22.23 -0.50
N ILE A 273 10.33 -23.20 -1.05
CA ILE A 273 10.43 -23.55 -2.49
C ILE A 273 10.04 -22.34 -3.34
N PHE A 274 8.93 -21.66 -3.00
CA PHE A 274 8.47 -20.48 -3.71
C PHE A 274 9.51 -19.35 -3.71
N VAL A 275 10.13 -19.09 -2.56
CA VAL A 275 11.21 -18.09 -2.41
C VAL A 275 12.41 -18.44 -3.30
N GLN A 276 12.83 -19.72 -3.37
CA GLN A 276 13.96 -20.11 -4.24
C GLN A 276 13.63 -19.88 -5.72
N ILE A 277 12.40 -20.21 -6.14
CA ILE A 277 11.94 -19.94 -7.51
C ILE A 277 11.91 -18.42 -7.78
N ALA A 278 11.38 -17.62 -6.88
CA ALA A 278 11.32 -16.16 -7.01
C ALA A 278 12.74 -15.54 -7.11
N ARG A 279 13.69 -16.00 -6.28
CA ARG A 279 15.10 -15.59 -6.33
C ARG A 279 15.76 -15.95 -7.65
N PHE A 280 15.60 -17.20 -8.08
CA PHE A 280 16.11 -17.63 -9.39
C PHE A 280 15.53 -16.75 -10.50
N THR A 281 14.22 -16.50 -10.46
CA THR A 281 13.55 -15.64 -11.44
C THR A 281 14.09 -14.22 -11.44
N SER A 282 14.41 -13.65 -10.26
CA SER A 282 15.02 -12.33 -10.14
C SER A 282 16.40 -12.27 -10.81
N VAL A 283 17.19 -13.33 -10.70
CA VAL A 283 18.47 -13.46 -11.44
C VAL A 283 18.23 -13.51 -12.95
N VAL A 284 17.24 -14.31 -13.40
CA VAL A 284 16.88 -14.39 -14.83
C VAL A 284 16.40 -13.03 -15.36
N LYS A 285 15.56 -12.31 -14.61
CA LYS A 285 15.13 -10.95 -14.97
C LYS A 285 16.31 -10.01 -15.18
N LYS A 286 17.31 -10.10 -14.31
CA LYS A 286 18.48 -9.21 -14.33
C LYS A 286 19.43 -9.49 -15.49
N TYR A 287 19.75 -10.76 -15.75
CA TYR A 287 20.82 -11.15 -16.68
C TYR A 287 20.30 -11.70 -18.02
N PHE A 288 19.10 -12.23 -18.06
CA PHE A 288 18.52 -12.88 -19.23
C PHE A 288 17.06 -12.47 -19.49
N PRO A 289 16.74 -11.16 -19.54
CA PRO A 289 15.35 -10.68 -19.61
C PRO A 289 14.58 -11.21 -20.83
N LEU A 290 15.29 -11.47 -21.94
CA LEU A 290 14.67 -11.98 -23.18
C LEU A 290 14.07 -13.38 -23.04
N ILE A 291 14.57 -14.21 -22.14
CA ILE A 291 14.00 -15.54 -21.87
C ILE A 291 12.56 -15.42 -21.37
N LEU A 292 12.28 -14.40 -20.56
CA LEU A 292 10.95 -14.17 -19.99
C LEU A 292 9.95 -13.55 -20.99
N ASN A 293 10.37 -13.27 -22.23
CA ASN A 293 9.45 -12.90 -23.30
C ASN A 293 8.77 -14.12 -23.94
N ASN A 294 9.20 -15.34 -23.58
CA ASN A 294 8.49 -16.56 -23.95
C ASN A 294 7.14 -16.59 -23.22
N PRO A 295 5.99 -16.76 -23.91
CA PRO A 295 4.66 -16.76 -23.29
C PRO A 295 4.50 -17.80 -22.17
N TYR A 296 5.21 -18.94 -22.25
CA TYR A 296 5.16 -19.98 -21.21
C TYR A 296 5.95 -19.63 -19.95
N LEU A 297 6.84 -18.65 -20.02
CA LEU A 297 7.69 -18.22 -18.90
C LEU A 297 7.32 -16.81 -18.41
N GLU A 298 6.39 -16.13 -19.08
CA GLU A 298 6.01 -14.76 -18.73
C GLU A 298 5.47 -14.67 -17.28
N VAL A 299 4.75 -15.68 -16.82
CA VAL A 299 4.23 -15.76 -15.45
C VAL A 299 5.34 -15.57 -14.40
N LEU A 300 6.55 -16.00 -14.69
CA LEU A 300 7.69 -15.88 -13.78
C LEU A 300 8.06 -14.42 -13.51
N LYS A 301 7.72 -13.48 -14.40
CA LYS A 301 7.92 -12.03 -14.18
C LYS A 301 7.21 -11.52 -12.92
N TYR A 302 6.14 -12.19 -12.50
CA TYR A 302 5.25 -11.76 -11.42
C TYR A 302 5.48 -12.51 -10.10
N LEU A 303 6.45 -13.44 -10.05
CA LEU A 303 6.82 -14.10 -8.81
C LEU A 303 7.72 -13.17 -7.98
N GLU A 304 7.29 -12.89 -6.76
CA GLU A 304 8.02 -12.09 -5.77
C GLU A 304 8.17 -12.88 -4.46
N GLU A 305 9.32 -12.72 -3.80
CA GLU A 305 9.63 -13.41 -2.53
C GLU A 305 8.57 -13.11 -1.46
N ASP A 306 8.05 -11.88 -1.47
CA ASP A 306 7.07 -11.44 -0.48
C ASP A 306 5.72 -12.16 -0.58
N THR A 307 5.36 -12.70 -1.76
CA THR A 307 4.17 -13.54 -1.92
C THR A 307 4.25 -14.81 -1.05
N ALA A 308 5.46 -15.30 -0.76
CA ALA A 308 5.67 -16.45 0.12
C ALA A 308 5.14 -16.26 1.54
N ARG A 309 5.09 -15.02 2.03
CA ARG A 309 4.56 -14.71 3.37
C ARG A 309 3.07 -15.05 3.50
N TYR A 310 2.28 -14.86 2.42
CA TYR A 310 0.87 -15.25 2.39
C TYR A 310 0.68 -16.76 2.43
N ILE A 311 1.70 -17.52 2.01
CA ILE A 311 1.71 -18.97 2.09
C ILE A 311 2.03 -19.41 3.51
N GLU A 312 3.00 -18.75 4.17
CA GLU A 312 3.51 -19.15 5.47
C GLU A 312 2.68 -18.66 6.64
N HIS A 313 2.16 -17.44 6.57
CA HIS A 313 1.46 -16.78 7.67
C HIS A 313 -0.02 -16.51 7.37
N SER A 314 -0.82 -16.54 8.43
CA SER A 314 -2.22 -16.15 8.37
C SER A 314 -2.34 -14.68 8.81
N PHE A 315 -2.87 -13.85 7.93
CA PHE A 315 -3.06 -12.43 8.19
C PHE A 315 -4.51 -12.18 8.61
N ARG A 316 -4.69 -11.54 9.77
CA ARG A 316 -5.98 -11.04 10.23
C ARG A 316 -5.78 -9.71 10.92
N PHE A 317 -6.39 -8.66 10.41
CA PHE A 317 -6.34 -7.32 11.01
C PHE A 317 -7.76 -6.84 11.29
N SER A 318 -7.90 -5.98 12.31
CA SER A 318 -9.17 -5.38 12.68
C SER A 318 -9.27 -3.95 12.12
N ASN A 319 -10.40 -3.62 11.50
CA ASN A 319 -10.77 -2.25 11.14
C ASN A 319 -11.81 -1.66 12.10
N ALA A 320 -12.03 -2.30 13.25
CA ALA A 320 -13.08 -1.93 14.18
C ALA A 320 -12.91 -0.50 14.72
N LYS A 321 -11.66 -0.06 14.97
CA LYS A 321 -11.36 1.31 15.42
C LYS A 321 -11.78 2.35 14.38
N LEU A 322 -11.45 2.12 13.11
CA LEU A 322 -11.85 3.01 12.01
C LEU A 322 -13.37 3.07 11.86
N LYS A 323 -14.04 1.92 11.94
CA LYS A 323 -15.50 1.84 11.86
C LYS A 323 -16.21 2.46 13.06
N SER A 324 -15.62 2.38 14.25
CA SER A 324 -16.22 2.94 15.48
C SER A 324 -16.39 4.47 15.42
N ILE A 325 -15.56 5.15 14.61
CA ILE A 325 -15.67 6.60 14.38
C ILE A 325 -16.49 6.94 13.13
N GLY A 326 -17.20 5.94 12.56
CA GLY A 326 -18.19 6.13 11.50
C GLY A 326 -17.70 5.99 10.07
N TYR A 327 -16.46 5.54 9.82
CA TYR A 327 -16.01 5.27 8.45
C TYR A 327 -16.72 4.04 7.88
N LYS A 328 -17.08 4.12 6.60
CA LYS A 328 -17.69 3.01 5.84
C LYS A 328 -16.84 2.74 4.61
N LEU A 329 -16.40 1.50 4.48
CA LEU A 329 -15.67 1.04 3.30
C LEU A 329 -16.58 1.11 2.06
N LYS A 330 -16.02 1.56 0.96
CA LYS A 330 -16.66 1.51 -0.36
C LYS A 330 -16.56 0.13 -0.97
N TYR A 331 -15.45 -0.54 -0.76
CA TYR A 331 -15.16 -1.90 -1.21
C TYR A 331 -14.90 -2.82 -0.01
N PRO A 332 -15.97 -3.19 0.72
CA PRO A 332 -15.83 -4.01 1.93
C PRO A 332 -15.38 -5.46 1.65
N ASP A 333 -15.55 -5.93 0.42
CA ASP A 333 -15.18 -7.29 0.01
C ASP A 333 -14.38 -7.26 -1.31
N LEU A 334 -13.44 -8.20 -1.46
CA LEU A 334 -12.68 -8.37 -2.71
C LEU A 334 -13.56 -8.53 -3.94
N ARG A 335 -14.76 -9.13 -3.80
CA ARG A 335 -15.75 -9.26 -4.88
C ARG A 335 -16.26 -7.92 -5.39
N ASP A 336 -16.20 -6.89 -4.56
CA ASP A 336 -16.63 -5.55 -4.95
C ASP A 336 -15.52 -4.77 -5.67
N GLY A 337 -14.28 -4.91 -5.20
CA GLY A 337 -13.14 -4.12 -5.69
C GLY A 337 -12.31 -4.77 -6.81
N LEU A 338 -12.24 -6.11 -6.87
CA LEU A 338 -11.47 -6.80 -7.92
C LEU A 338 -12.06 -6.65 -9.32
N PRO A 339 -13.38 -6.79 -9.55
CA PRO A 339 -13.93 -6.66 -10.90
C PRO A 339 -13.60 -5.30 -11.56
N PRO A 340 -13.84 -4.14 -10.95
CA PRO A 340 -13.45 -2.86 -11.53
C PRO A 340 -11.94 -2.71 -11.70
N THR A 341 -11.13 -3.30 -10.81
CA THR A 341 -9.67 -3.31 -10.92
C THR A 341 -9.21 -4.09 -12.15
N ILE A 342 -9.71 -5.31 -12.34
CA ILE A 342 -9.37 -6.17 -13.48
C ILE A 342 -9.89 -5.57 -14.79
N LYS A 343 -11.10 -5.00 -14.77
CA LYS A 343 -11.64 -4.27 -15.92
C LYS A 343 -10.70 -3.14 -16.34
N TRP A 344 -10.21 -2.35 -15.38
CA TRP A 344 -9.27 -1.27 -15.67
C TRP A 344 -7.98 -1.80 -16.32
N TYR A 345 -7.40 -2.91 -15.82
CA TYR A 345 -6.21 -3.49 -16.46
C TYR A 345 -6.47 -3.95 -17.90
N ARG A 346 -7.67 -4.47 -18.19
CA ARG A 346 -8.06 -4.84 -19.57
C ARG A 346 -8.24 -3.61 -20.44
N ASP A 347 -8.96 -2.59 -19.97
CA ASP A 347 -9.23 -1.37 -20.71
C ASP A 347 -7.93 -0.63 -21.09
N TYR A 348 -6.87 -0.75 -20.29
CA TYR A 348 -5.55 -0.17 -20.55
C TYR A 348 -4.56 -1.15 -21.19
N GLY A 349 -4.98 -2.35 -21.60
CA GLY A 349 -4.17 -3.32 -22.34
C GLY A 349 -3.09 -4.04 -21.54
N TYR A 350 -3.26 -4.15 -20.22
CA TYR A 350 -2.32 -4.89 -19.34
C TYR A 350 -2.68 -6.38 -19.20
N LEU A 351 -3.96 -6.71 -19.37
CA LEU A 351 -4.51 -8.06 -19.33
C LEU A 351 -5.17 -8.45 -20.66
#